data_c7a50e78093c422c23eb8fc70d7ac648
#
_entry.id   c7a50e78093c422c23eb8fc70d7ac648
#
_cell.length_a   1.000
_cell.length_b   1.000
_cell.length_c   1.000
_cell.angle_alpha   90.00
_cell.angle_beta   90.00
_cell.angle_gamma   90.00
#
_symmetry.space_group_name_H-M   'P 1'
#
loop_
_entity.id
_entity.type
_entity.pdbx_description
1 polymer ?
#
loop_
_entity_poly.entity_id
_entity_poly.type
_entity_poly.pdbx_seq_one_letter_code
_entity_poly.pdbx_strand_id
1 'polypeptide(L)'
;RRFSIRWEGAIHAPETGYYDIVVRTVNAARLWVNDMNNMLLDAWVKSGDDTEYKSRLFLLGGTAYPLRLDFTKANQGVDDSKKDLPPAEASISLLWRRPSGALEPIPSRHLSPHSTPTSYVCSTPFPPDDRSYGWERGVSVSKAWEQATTKAAIDAAGYVTARVSSLAGTSDQDKDRKKKIRSFCETFAERAFRKPLSDEQKELFVTRHFKDVNSENAVKRVV
;
A
#
# COMPACT_ATOMS: atom_id res chain seq x y z
N ARG A 1 -27.67 -2.87 -22.91
CA ARG A 1 -27.51 -1.56 -22.27
C ARG A 1 -26.06 -1.40 -21.80
N ARG A 2 -25.51 -0.20 -21.92
CA ARG A 2 -24.18 0.17 -21.38
C ARG A 2 -24.38 0.74 -19.97
N PHE A 3 -23.48 0.38 -19.04
CA PHE A 3 -23.49 0.91 -17.67
C PHE A 3 -22.11 0.75 -17.03
N SER A 4 -21.86 1.50 -15.97
CA SER A 4 -20.66 1.39 -15.15
C SER A 4 -21.04 1.28 -13.69
N ILE A 5 -20.25 0.56 -12.94
CA ILE A 5 -20.42 0.36 -11.49
C ILE A 5 -19.07 0.65 -10.81
N ARG A 6 -19.12 1.27 -9.66
CA ARG A 6 -18.00 1.42 -8.75
C ARG A 6 -18.35 0.83 -7.39
N TRP A 7 -17.50 -0.04 -6.90
CA TRP A 7 -17.53 -0.54 -5.52
C TRP A 7 -16.36 0.06 -4.76
N GLU A 8 -16.64 0.62 -3.60
CA GLU A 8 -15.67 1.20 -2.68
C GLU A 8 -15.87 0.64 -1.29
N GLY A 9 -14.78 0.46 -0.55
CA GLY A 9 -14.82 -0.08 0.79
C GLY A 9 -13.45 -0.54 1.26
N ALA A 10 -13.39 -1.64 1.96
CA ALA A 10 -12.15 -2.22 2.45
C ALA A 10 -12.12 -3.74 2.29
N ILE A 11 -10.90 -4.27 2.13
CA ILE A 11 -10.58 -5.70 2.21
C ILE A 11 -9.82 -5.98 3.50
N HIS A 12 -10.24 -7.00 4.24
CA HIS A 12 -9.62 -7.45 5.48
C HIS A 12 -8.72 -8.66 5.19
N ALA A 13 -7.42 -8.49 5.40
CA ALA A 13 -6.45 -9.56 5.25
C ALA A 13 -6.43 -10.41 6.54
N PRO A 14 -6.81 -11.71 6.50
CA PRO A 14 -6.75 -12.57 7.68
C PRO A 14 -5.33 -13.05 8.01
N GLU A 15 -4.42 -13.06 7.04
CA GLU A 15 -3.07 -13.61 7.15
C GLU A 15 -2.03 -12.60 6.66
N THR A 16 -0.84 -12.63 7.23
CA THR A 16 0.30 -11.86 6.71
C THR A 16 0.99 -12.62 5.60
N GLY A 17 1.19 -11.99 4.46
CA GLY A 17 1.92 -12.56 3.33
C GLY A 17 1.48 -12.04 1.98
N TYR A 18 1.91 -12.73 0.92
CA TYR A 18 1.57 -12.37 -0.44
C TYR A 18 0.18 -12.92 -0.82
N TYR A 19 -0.65 -12.02 -1.33
CA TYR A 19 -1.95 -12.30 -1.91
C TYR A 19 -1.88 -12.16 -3.42
N ASP A 20 -2.39 -13.15 -4.15
CA ASP A 20 -2.70 -12.99 -5.55
C ASP A 20 -4.14 -12.49 -5.64
N ILE A 21 -4.35 -11.28 -6.14
CA ILE A 21 -5.68 -10.72 -6.38
C ILE A 21 -6.02 -10.90 -7.84
N VAL A 22 -7.21 -11.40 -8.09
CA VAL A 22 -7.66 -11.77 -9.44
C VAL A 22 -9.01 -11.13 -9.73
N VAL A 23 -9.11 -10.47 -10.88
CA VAL A 23 -10.37 -10.00 -11.45
C VAL A 23 -10.69 -10.86 -12.67
N ARG A 24 -11.84 -11.53 -12.66
CA ARG A 24 -12.37 -12.23 -13.84
C ARG A 24 -13.50 -11.43 -14.42
N THR A 25 -13.39 -11.05 -15.69
CA THR A 25 -14.41 -10.31 -16.41
C THR A 25 -14.19 -10.41 -17.93
N VAL A 26 -15.27 -10.50 -18.68
CA VAL A 26 -15.27 -10.30 -20.14
C VAL A 26 -15.38 -8.82 -20.52
N ASN A 27 -15.64 -7.95 -19.55
CA ASN A 27 -15.80 -6.51 -19.70
C ASN A 27 -14.56 -5.77 -19.17
N ALA A 28 -14.62 -4.44 -19.11
CA ALA A 28 -13.52 -3.66 -18.59
C ALA A 28 -13.60 -3.47 -17.08
N ALA A 29 -12.44 -3.51 -16.42
CA ALA A 29 -12.33 -3.26 -14.98
C ALA A 29 -11.02 -2.59 -14.60
N ARG A 30 -11.02 -1.91 -13.47
CA ARG A 30 -9.83 -1.37 -12.78
C ARG A 30 -9.94 -1.66 -11.31
N LEU A 31 -8.83 -2.02 -10.70
CA LEU A 31 -8.77 -2.34 -9.27
C LEU A 31 -7.66 -1.57 -8.57
N TRP A 32 -8.00 -1.02 -7.41
CA TRP A 32 -7.08 -0.44 -6.45
C TRP A 32 -7.21 -1.18 -5.13
N VAL A 33 -6.08 -1.49 -4.51
CA VAL A 33 -6.01 -2.05 -3.16
C VAL A 33 -4.89 -1.34 -2.42
N ASN A 34 -5.20 -0.79 -1.27
CA ASN A 34 -4.33 -0.04 -0.39
C ASN A 34 -3.82 1.31 -0.97
N ASP A 35 -3.20 1.34 -2.13
CA ASP A 35 -2.76 2.58 -2.77
C ASP A 35 -3.81 3.06 -3.78
N MET A 36 -4.56 4.11 -3.42
CA MET A 36 -5.61 4.67 -4.27
C MET A 36 -5.06 5.53 -5.42
N ASN A 37 -3.77 5.86 -5.40
CA ASN A 37 -3.12 6.62 -6.47
C ASN A 37 -2.55 5.72 -7.57
N ASN A 38 -2.25 4.46 -7.25
CA ASN A 38 -1.70 3.49 -8.19
C ASN A 38 -2.65 2.30 -8.35
N MET A 39 -3.09 2.06 -9.57
CA MET A 39 -3.93 0.91 -9.88
C MET A 39 -3.15 -0.39 -9.66
N LEU A 40 -3.76 -1.33 -8.95
CA LEU A 40 -3.23 -2.69 -8.82
C LEU A 40 -3.43 -3.49 -10.11
N LEU A 41 -4.58 -3.29 -10.78
CA LEU A 41 -4.93 -3.91 -12.06
C LEU A 41 -5.61 -2.87 -12.96
N ASP A 42 -5.16 -2.78 -14.21
CA ASP A 42 -5.82 -2.02 -15.27
C ASP A 42 -6.18 -2.96 -16.44
N ALA A 43 -7.45 -3.29 -16.52
CA ALA A 43 -8.07 -4.03 -17.62
C ALA A 43 -9.16 -3.18 -18.30
N TRP A 44 -8.94 -1.86 -18.39
CA TRP A 44 -9.92 -0.93 -18.95
C TRP A 44 -10.00 -1.01 -20.47
N VAL A 45 -8.87 -1.21 -21.13
CA VAL A 45 -8.79 -1.41 -22.56
C VAL A 45 -8.38 -2.87 -22.82
N LYS A 46 -9.23 -3.62 -23.48
CA LYS A 46 -8.97 -5.01 -23.83
C LYS A 46 -8.23 -5.10 -25.16
N SER A 47 -7.07 -5.74 -25.16
CA SER A 47 -6.35 -6.17 -26.34
C SER A 47 -6.28 -7.70 -26.32
N GLY A 48 -7.30 -8.37 -26.86
CA GLY A 48 -7.35 -9.84 -26.90
C GLY A 48 -8.53 -10.43 -26.13
N ASP A 49 -8.49 -11.73 -25.92
CA ASP A 49 -9.59 -12.52 -25.33
C ASP A 49 -9.37 -12.83 -23.83
N ASP A 50 -8.42 -12.18 -23.19
CA ASP A 50 -8.15 -12.39 -21.77
C ASP A 50 -9.37 -12.03 -20.92
N THR A 51 -9.72 -12.94 -20.03
CA THR A 51 -10.83 -12.79 -19.09
C THR A 51 -10.40 -12.85 -17.64
N GLU A 52 -9.13 -13.08 -17.37
CA GLU A 52 -8.55 -13.13 -16.02
C GLU A 52 -7.33 -12.21 -15.94
N TYR A 53 -7.37 -11.29 -14.97
CA TYR A 53 -6.33 -10.33 -14.68
C TYR A 53 -5.85 -10.53 -13.26
N LYS A 54 -4.54 -10.65 -13.08
CA LYS A 54 -3.92 -11.01 -11.80
C LYS A 54 -2.82 -10.03 -11.43
N SER A 55 -2.77 -9.68 -10.15
CA SER A 55 -1.65 -8.97 -9.55
C SER A 55 -1.36 -9.50 -8.15
N ARG A 56 -0.15 -9.23 -7.67
CA ARG A 56 0.32 -9.73 -6.39
C ARG A 56 0.70 -8.57 -5.47
N LEU A 57 0.26 -8.63 -4.21
CA LEU A 57 0.66 -7.64 -3.20
C LEU A 57 0.86 -8.31 -1.84
N PHE A 58 1.68 -7.68 -1.00
CA PHE A 58 1.91 -8.13 0.37
C PHE A 58 0.96 -7.38 1.31
N LEU A 59 0.25 -8.14 2.18
CA LEU A 59 -0.67 -7.60 3.17
C LEU A 59 -0.32 -8.13 4.56
N LEU A 60 -0.57 -7.31 5.57
CA LEU A 60 -0.45 -7.70 6.98
C LEU A 60 -1.79 -8.25 7.47
N GLY A 61 -1.74 -9.41 8.11
CA GLY A 61 -2.90 -10.03 8.73
C GLY A 61 -3.52 -9.16 9.83
N GLY A 62 -4.83 -9.23 9.97
CA GLY A 62 -5.59 -8.42 10.92
C GLY A 62 -5.79 -6.95 10.51
N THR A 63 -5.35 -6.56 9.30
CA THR A 63 -5.44 -5.19 8.81
C THR A 63 -6.47 -5.05 7.71
N ALA A 64 -7.21 -3.93 7.71
CA ALA A 64 -8.13 -3.54 6.66
C ALA A 64 -7.44 -2.57 5.70
N TYR A 65 -7.60 -2.78 4.40
CA TYR A 65 -7.02 -1.96 3.34
C TYR A 65 -8.12 -1.38 2.47
N PRO A 66 -8.02 -0.10 2.05
CA PRO A 66 -8.99 0.47 1.14
C PRO A 66 -9.01 -0.30 -0.17
N LEU A 67 -10.21 -0.49 -0.70
CA LEU A 67 -10.50 -1.21 -1.93
C LEU A 67 -11.38 -0.36 -2.83
N ARG A 68 -11.06 -0.28 -4.10
CA ARG A 68 -11.93 0.26 -5.15
C ARG A 68 -11.87 -0.63 -6.37
N LEU A 69 -13.04 -0.99 -6.88
CA LEU A 69 -13.22 -1.74 -8.12
C LEU A 69 -14.16 -0.96 -9.03
N ASP A 70 -13.65 -0.53 -10.18
CA ASP A 70 -14.43 0.09 -11.24
C ASP A 70 -14.69 -0.94 -12.34
N PHE A 71 -15.91 -0.98 -12.81
CA PHE A 71 -16.38 -1.88 -13.88
C PHE A 71 -17.16 -1.09 -14.92
N THR A 72 -17.02 -1.45 -16.18
CA THR A 72 -17.89 -0.92 -17.23
C THR A 72 -18.24 -1.97 -18.28
N LYS A 73 -19.53 -2.04 -18.57
CA LYS A 73 -20.07 -2.77 -19.73
C LYS A 73 -20.18 -1.80 -20.90
N ALA A 74 -19.07 -1.59 -21.60
CA ALA A 74 -19.02 -0.83 -22.84
C ALA A 74 -18.25 -1.63 -23.90
N ASN A 75 -18.44 -1.31 -25.18
CA ASN A 75 -17.61 -1.86 -26.24
C ASN A 75 -16.22 -1.23 -26.10
N GLN A 76 -15.24 -2.00 -25.73
CA GLN A 76 -13.89 -1.55 -25.37
C GLN A 76 -12.82 -2.07 -26.35
N GLY A 77 -13.23 -2.60 -27.49
CA GLY A 77 -12.29 -3.10 -28.49
C GLY A 77 -11.92 -2.03 -29.51
N VAL A 78 -10.66 -2.04 -29.91
CA VAL A 78 -10.14 -1.32 -31.10
C VAL A 78 -10.36 -2.15 -32.36
N ASP A 79 -10.92 -3.33 -32.23
CA ASP A 79 -11.16 -4.27 -33.31
C ASP A 79 -12.49 -3.96 -33.98
N ASP A 80 -12.40 -3.33 -35.13
CA ASP A 80 -13.59 -2.97 -35.96
C ASP A 80 -14.42 -4.17 -36.39
N SER A 81 -13.83 -5.37 -36.43
CA SER A 81 -14.56 -6.62 -36.76
C SER A 81 -15.57 -7.04 -35.71
N LYS A 82 -15.43 -6.53 -34.50
CA LYS A 82 -16.31 -6.83 -33.35
C LYS A 82 -17.37 -5.76 -33.07
N LYS A 83 -17.42 -4.68 -33.87
CA LYS A 83 -18.38 -3.57 -33.66
C LYS A 83 -19.84 -3.99 -33.74
N ASP A 84 -20.15 -4.94 -34.56
CA ASP A 84 -21.53 -5.40 -34.85
C ASP A 84 -21.94 -6.60 -33.98
N LEU A 85 -21.04 -7.14 -33.16
CA LEU A 85 -21.38 -8.20 -32.24
C LEU A 85 -22.20 -7.67 -31.06
N PRO A 86 -23.20 -8.45 -30.58
CA PRO A 86 -23.91 -8.06 -29.36
C PRO A 86 -22.91 -7.95 -28.21
N PRO A 87 -23.03 -6.91 -27.34
CA PRO A 87 -22.14 -6.75 -26.21
C PRO A 87 -22.20 -7.98 -25.31
N ALA A 88 -21.02 -8.49 -24.92
CA ALA A 88 -20.91 -9.62 -24.01
C ALA A 88 -21.74 -9.39 -22.73
N GLU A 89 -22.24 -10.46 -22.13
CA GLU A 89 -22.97 -10.37 -20.87
C GLU A 89 -22.08 -9.71 -19.80
N ALA A 90 -22.71 -8.91 -18.93
CA ALA A 90 -21.98 -8.27 -17.85
C ALA A 90 -21.62 -9.31 -16.79
N SER A 91 -20.34 -9.53 -16.60
CA SER A 91 -19.83 -10.42 -15.56
C SER A 91 -18.56 -9.86 -14.92
N ILE A 92 -18.48 -9.93 -13.61
CA ILE A 92 -17.25 -9.62 -12.87
C ILE A 92 -17.19 -10.45 -11.59
N SER A 93 -16.01 -10.97 -11.30
CA SER A 93 -15.71 -11.66 -10.04
C SER A 93 -14.38 -11.16 -9.51
N LEU A 94 -14.37 -10.85 -8.21
CA LEU A 94 -13.16 -10.50 -7.47
C LEU A 94 -12.75 -11.69 -6.61
N LEU A 95 -11.58 -12.24 -6.91
CA LEU A 95 -11.04 -13.41 -6.25
C LEU A 95 -9.71 -13.08 -5.60
N TRP A 96 -9.32 -13.88 -4.67
CA TRP A 96 -7.98 -13.89 -4.11
C TRP A 96 -7.44 -15.30 -3.91
N ARG A 97 -6.11 -15.39 -3.87
CA ARG A 97 -5.40 -16.51 -3.27
C ARG A 97 -4.63 -15.95 -2.07
N ARG A 98 -4.97 -16.40 -0.89
CA ARG A 98 -4.28 -16.09 0.36
C ARG A 98 -2.94 -16.82 0.44
N PRO A 99 -2.00 -16.40 1.33
CA PRO A 99 -0.72 -17.08 1.51
C PRO A 99 -0.83 -18.60 1.72
N SER A 100 -1.82 -19.04 2.51
CA SER A 100 -2.05 -20.45 2.84
C SER A 100 -3.29 -21.05 2.15
N GLY A 101 -3.90 -20.35 1.17
CA GLY A 101 -5.19 -20.73 0.59
C GLY A 101 -5.17 -21.06 -0.90
N ALA A 102 -6.28 -21.63 -1.37
CA ALA A 102 -6.59 -21.77 -2.78
C ALA A 102 -7.17 -20.47 -3.36
N LEU A 103 -7.27 -20.40 -4.70
CA LEU A 103 -7.97 -19.31 -5.36
C LEU A 103 -9.48 -19.45 -5.12
N GLU A 104 -10.08 -18.44 -4.50
CA GLU A 104 -11.51 -18.39 -4.16
C GLU A 104 -12.08 -16.98 -4.38
N PRO A 105 -13.38 -16.81 -4.63
CA PRO A 105 -14.02 -15.50 -4.51
C PRO A 105 -13.79 -14.95 -3.11
N ILE A 106 -13.52 -13.64 -3.02
CA ILE A 106 -13.32 -13.03 -1.69
C ILE A 106 -14.60 -13.16 -0.88
N PRO A 107 -14.59 -13.89 0.26
CA PRO A 107 -15.78 -14.04 1.08
C PRO A 107 -16.26 -12.70 1.66
N SER A 108 -17.57 -12.49 1.76
CA SER A 108 -18.15 -11.24 2.25
C SER A 108 -17.66 -10.81 3.63
N ARG A 109 -17.34 -11.77 4.52
CA ARG A 109 -16.76 -11.50 5.86
C ARG A 109 -15.40 -10.78 5.80
N HIS A 110 -14.72 -10.78 4.67
CA HIS A 110 -13.45 -10.09 4.43
C HIS A 110 -13.63 -8.80 3.63
N LEU A 111 -14.85 -8.37 3.37
CA LEU A 111 -15.19 -7.12 2.70
C LEU A 111 -16.00 -6.23 3.64
N SER A 112 -15.74 -4.94 3.57
CA SER A 112 -16.48 -3.93 4.34
C SER A 112 -16.86 -2.77 3.42
N PRO A 113 -18.07 -2.20 3.56
CA PRO A 113 -18.43 -0.98 2.84
C PRO A 113 -17.78 0.29 3.44
N HIS A 114 -17.11 0.16 4.59
CA HIS A 114 -16.46 1.29 5.25
C HIS A 114 -15.08 1.54 4.65
N SER A 115 -14.83 2.81 4.33
CA SER A 115 -13.50 3.25 3.87
C SER A 115 -12.48 3.17 5.01
N THR A 116 -11.26 2.82 4.68
CA THR A 116 -10.10 2.82 5.57
C THR A 116 -8.96 3.64 4.96
N PRO A 117 -8.06 4.22 5.77
CA PRO A 117 -6.91 4.92 5.24
C PRO A 117 -5.91 3.95 4.60
N THR A 118 -5.14 4.46 3.63
CA THR A 118 -3.97 3.77 3.10
C THR A 118 -2.96 3.50 4.22
N SER A 119 -2.43 2.29 4.25
CA SER A 119 -1.43 1.85 5.23
C SER A 119 -0.09 1.57 4.57
N TYR A 120 0.99 2.03 5.19
CA TYR A 120 2.32 1.56 4.80
C TYR A 120 2.49 0.10 5.22
N VAL A 121 2.95 -0.73 4.30
CA VAL A 121 3.21 -2.14 4.55
C VAL A 121 4.69 -2.42 4.32
N CYS A 122 5.42 -2.69 5.39
CA CYS A 122 6.81 -3.15 5.30
C CYS A 122 6.83 -4.64 4.93
N SER A 123 7.35 -4.96 3.74
CA SER A 123 7.47 -6.34 3.27
C SER A 123 8.83 -6.97 3.57
N THR A 124 9.75 -6.24 4.23
CA THR A 124 11.06 -6.78 4.61
C THR A 124 10.89 -7.90 5.62
N PRO A 125 11.34 -9.15 5.31
CA PRO A 125 11.25 -10.24 6.26
C PRO A 125 12.25 -10.02 7.40
N PHE A 126 11.76 -10.11 8.63
CA PHE A 126 12.60 -10.15 9.81
C PHE A 126 12.96 -11.61 10.14
N PRO A 127 14.17 -11.88 10.63
CA PRO A 127 14.52 -13.21 11.10
C PRO A 127 13.54 -13.66 12.20
N PRO A 128 13.22 -14.96 12.27
CA PRO A 128 12.37 -15.48 13.33
C PRO A 128 13.02 -15.23 14.69
N ASP A 129 12.19 -14.89 15.65
CA ASP A 129 12.58 -14.77 17.05
C ASP A 129 12.58 -16.16 17.67
N ASP A 130 13.57 -16.97 17.30
CA ASP A 130 13.63 -18.38 17.62
C ASP A 130 14.37 -18.62 18.93
N ARG A 131 13.63 -19.00 19.96
CA ARG A 131 14.18 -19.43 21.24
C ARG A 131 14.74 -20.87 21.20
N SER A 132 14.49 -21.64 20.14
CA SER A 132 14.89 -23.04 20.05
C SER A 132 16.42 -23.23 20.08
N TYR A 133 17.18 -22.18 19.73
CA TYR A 133 18.65 -22.20 19.78
C TYR A 133 19.26 -21.78 21.12
N GLY A 134 18.45 -21.58 22.16
CA GLY A 134 18.96 -21.23 23.49
C GLY A 134 19.52 -19.80 23.65
N TRP A 135 19.27 -18.92 22.69
CA TRP A 135 19.70 -17.53 22.77
C TRP A 135 18.74 -16.72 23.63
N GLU A 136 19.28 -16.05 24.65
CA GLU A 136 18.49 -15.09 25.44
C GLU A 136 18.28 -13.81 24.65
N ARG A 137 17.02 -13.33 24.65
CA ARG A 137 16.66 -12.06 24.05
C ARG A 137 17.43 -10.92 24.74
N GLY A 138 18.06 -10.06 23.96
CA GLY A 138 18.62 -8.79 24.46
C GLY A 138 20.11 -8.80 24.75
N VAL A 139 20.82 -9.93 24.58
CA VAL A 139 22.27 -10.00 24.81
C VAL A 139 23.07 -9.62 23.56
N SER A 140 22.54 -9.85 22.35
CA SER A 140 23.19 -9.40 21.11
C SER A 140 22.18 -9.19 19.99
N VAL A 141 22.45 -8.21 19.12
CA VAL A 141 21.71 -8.01 17.88
C VAL A 141 22.38 -8.84 16.79
N SER A 142 21.67 -9.78 16.18
CA SER A 142 22.21 -10.53 15.06
C SER A 142 22.38 -9.64 13.83
N LYS A 143 23.40 -9.94 12.99
CA LYS A 143 23.61 -9.25 11.72
C LYS A 143 22.37 -9.27 10.82
N ALA A 144 21.63 -10.37 10.84
CA ALA A 144 20.40 -10.50 10.06
C ALA A 144 19.30 -9.54 10.53
N TRP A 145 19.16 -9.33 11.84
CA TRP A 145 18.23 -8.34 12.41
C TRP A 145 18.65 -6.92 12.07
N GLU A 146 19.93 -6.58 12.19
CA GLU A 146 20.47 -5.28 11.81
C GLU A 146 20.18 -4.97 10.34
N GLN A 147 20.50 -5.90 9.45
CA GLN A 147 20.25 -5.76 8.02
C GLN A 147 18.75 -5.59 7.69
N ALA A 148 17.88 -6.40 8.32
CA ALA A 148 16.44 -6.29 8.13
C ALA A 148 15.90 -4.94 8.63
N THR A 149 16.34 -4.49 9.80
CA THR A 149 15.95 -3.18 10.36
C THR A 149 16.39 -2.04 9.47
N THR A 150 17.65 -2.05 9.03
CA THR A 150 18.20 -1.03 8.14
C THR A 150 17.46 -0.97 6.82
N LYS A 151 17.19 -2.13 6.20
CA LYS A 151 16.42 -2.20 4.96
C LYS A 151 15.00 -1.67 5.15
N ALA A 152 14.32 -2.10 6.21
CA ALA A 152 12.97 -1.64 6.52
C ALA A 152 12.91 -0.12 6.75
N ALA A 153 13.91 0.44 7.43
CA ALA A 153 14.03 1.88 7.64
C ALA A 153 14.22 2.64 6.31
N ILE A 154 15.08 2.16 5.43
CA ILE A 154 15.31 2.76 4.10
C ILE A 154 14.01 2.73 3.27
N ASP A 155 13.30 1.60 3.26
CA ASP A 155 12.04 1.44 2.53
C ASP A 155 10.95 2.37 3.10
N ALA A 156 10.85 2.46 4.44
CA ALA A 156 9.92 3.37 5.12
C ALA A 156 10.24 4.85 4.82
N ALA A 157 11.52 5.22 4.87
CA ALA A 157 11.96 6.58 4.55
C ALA A 157 11.65 6.96 3.11
N GLY A 158 11.83 6.03 2.16
CA GLY A 158 11.43 6.21 0.76
C GLY A 158 9.94 6.44 0.61
N TYR A 159 9.12 5.61 1.25
CA TYR A 159 7.66 5.74 1.24
C TYR A 159 7.18 7.08 1.81
N VAL A 160 7.68 7.47 2.98
CA VAL A 160 7.33 8.71 3.66
C VAL A 160 7.76 9.92 2.84
N THR A 161 8.98 9.91 2.29
CA THR A 161 9.50 11.01 1.49
C THR A 161 8.65 11.27 0.25
N ALA A 162 8.25 10.23 -0.46
CA ALA A 162 7.38 10.35 -1.65
C ALA A 162 5.99 10.94 -1.34
N ARG A 163 5.57 10.91 -0.07
CA ARG A 163 4.24 11.37 0.40
C ARG A 163 4.32 12.51 1.41
N VAL A 164 5.49 13.10 1.59
CA VAL A 164 5.74 14.08 2.67
C VAL A 164 4.82 15.29 2.60
N SER A 165 4.49 15.76 1.40
CA SER A 165 3.57 16.89 1.22
C SER A 165 2.18 16.58 1.80
N SER A 166 1.64 15.41 1.50
CA SER A 166 0.36 14.94 2.05
C SER A 166 0.42 14.69 3.55
N LEU A 167 1.47 14.00 4.02
CA LEU A 167 1.63 13.64 5.43
C LEU A 167 1.85 14.87 6.34
N ALA A 168 2.57 15.88 5.84
CA ALA A 168 2.81 17.13 6.55
C ALA A 168 1.72 18.20 6.33
N GLY A 169 0.68 17.90 5.54
CA GLY A 169 -0.39 18.86 5.21
C GLY A 169 0.15 20.12 4.51
N THR A 170 1.00 19.96 3.51
CA THR A 170 1.64 21.07 2.80
C THR A 170 1.65 20.85 1.28
N SER A 171 2.03 21.86 0.52
CA SER A 171 2.26 21.79 -0.93
C SER A 171 3.60 22.41 -1.30
N ASP A 172 4.03 22.24 -2.55
CA ASP A 172 5.30 22.81 -3.03
C ASP A 172 5.30 24.35 -3.07
N GLN A 173 4.11 24.97 -3.14
CA GLN A 173 3.91 26.40 -3.14
C GLN A 173 3.75 27.00 -1.72
N ASP A 174 3.72 26.17 -0.69
CA ASP A 174 3.48 26.62 0.67
C ASP A 174 4.72 27.31 1.26
N LYS A 175 4.57 28.57 1.67
CA LYS A 175 5.65 29.36 2.28
C LYS A 175 6.19 28.73 3.58
N ASP A 176 5.33 28.01 4.31
CA ASP A 176 5.66 27.35 5.55
C ASP A 176 6.05 25.86 5.37
N ARG A 177 6.24 25.39 4.11
CA ARG A 177 6.51 24.00 3.77
C ARG A 177 7.60 23.37 4.65
N LYS A 178 8.76 24.01 4.76
CA LYS A 178 9.89 23.51 5.57
C LYS A 178 9.52 23.35 7.04
N LYS A 179 8.78 24.32 7.58
CA LYS A 179 8.30 24.30 8.97
C LYS A 179 7.32 23.16 9.22
N LYS A 180 6.35 22.97 8.32
CA LYS A 180 5.35 21.90 8.41
C LYS A 180 5.98 20.52 8.30
N ILE A 181 6.91 20.31 7.37
CA ILE A 181 7.64 19.05 7.23
C ILE A 181 8.48 18.76 8.49
N ARG A 182 9.15 19.76 9.04
CA ARG A 182 9.89 19.59 10.31
C ARG A 182 8.97 19.21 11.46
N SER A 183 7.82 19.87 11.62
CA SER A 183 6.83 19.53 12.65
C SER A 183 6.29 18.11 12.48
N PHE A 184 6.05 17.69 11.24
CA PHE A 184 5.71 16.30 10.94
C PHE A 184 6.81 15.33 11.43
N CYS A 185 8.09 15.62 11.14
CA CYS A 185 9.22 14.81 11.57
C CYS A 185 9.35 14.75 13.10
N GLU A 186 9.09 15.85 13.82
CA GLU A 186 9.06 15.87 15.28
C GLU A 186 7.97 14.94 15.83
N THR A 187 6.75 15.05 15.30
CA THR A 187 5.64 14.17 15.68
C THR A 187 5.91 12.70 15.34
N PHE A 188 6.52 12.44 14.18
CA PHE A 188 6.92 11.09 13.77
C PHE A 188 7.92 10.49 14.75
N ALA A 189 8.96 11.22 15.09
CA ALA A 189 9.99 10.77 16.04
C ALA A 189 9.40 10.53 17.44
N GLU A 190 8.54 11.42 17.95
CA GLU A 190 7.87 11.22 19.24
C GLU A 190 7.01 9.94 19.26
N ARG A 191 6.31 9.65 18.16
CA ARG A 191 5.54 8.40 18.03
C ARG A 191 6.43 7.17 17.96
N ALA A 192 7.55 7.24 17.22
CA ALA A 192 8.51 6.15 17.12
C ALA A 192 9.16 5.84 18.48
N PHE A 193 9.52 6.85 19.24
CA PHE A 193 10.05 6.70 20.61
C PHE A 193 8.95 6.42 21.65
N ARG A 194 7.67 6.53 21.29
CA ARG A 194 6.52 6.37 22.18
C ARG A 194 6.55 7.28 23.41
N LYS A 195 7.15 8.45 23.30
CA LYS A 195 7.24 9.47 24.35
C LYS A 195 7.53 10.83 23.73
N PRO A 196 7.18 11.94 24.42
CA PRO A 196 7.66 13.26 24.06
C PRO A 196 9.19 13.31 24.05
N LEU A 197 9.78 14.01 23.10
CA LEU A 197 11.21 14.21 23.01
C LEU A 197 11.63 15.47 23.80
N SER A 198 12.77 15.41 24.51
CA SER A 198 13.41 16.61 25.05
C SER A 198 13.93 17.51 23.93
N ASP A 199 14.23 18.77 24.23
CA ASP A 199 14.76 19.71 23.23
C ASP A 199 16.09 19.23 22.65
N GLU A 200 16.94 18.61 23.46
CA GLU A 200 18.20 18.00 23.01
C GLU A 200 17.94 16.82 22.06
N GLN A 201 16.95 15.99 22.36
CA GLN A 201 16.56 14.89 21.51
C GLN A 201 15.94 15.39 20.20
N LYS A 202 15.12 16.45 20.23
CA LYS A 202 14.59 17.09 19.01
C LYS A 202 15.70 17.66 18.15
N GLU A 203 16.71 18.31 18.77
CA GLU A 203 17.88 18.79 18.03
C GLU A 203 18.66 17.62 17.40
N LEU A 204 18.90 16.55 18.16
CA LEU A 204 19.68 15.41 17.74
C LEU A 204 18.99 14.61 16.62
N PHE A 205 17.71 14.28 16.77
CA PHE A 205 17.01 13.37 15.86
C PHE A 205 16.28 14.07 14.72
N VAL A 206 15.99 15.38 14.84
CA VAL A 206 15.21 16.09 13.81
C VAL A 206 15.94 17.34 13.32
N THR A 207 16.16 18.34 14.19
CA THR A 207 16.50 19.69 13.75
C THR A 207 17.81 19.76 12.99
N ARG A 208 18.84 19.07 13.47
CA ARG A 208 20.17 19.07 12.83
C ARG A 208 20.13 18.57 11.39
N HIS A 209 19.17 17.70 11.07
CA HIS A 209 19.04 17.14 9.71
C HIS A 209 18.43 18.12 8.70
N PHE A 210 17.88 19.25 9.18
CA PHE A 210 17.31 20.30 8.34
C PHE A 210 18.27 21.48 8.07
N LYS A 211 19.51 21.46 8.61
CA LYS A 211 20.43 22.60 8.52
C LYS A 211 20.99 22.77 7.10
N ASP A 212 21.53 21.71 6.51
CA ASP A 212 22.33 21.79 5.28
C ASP A 212 21.77 20.96 4.11
N VAL A 213 20.50 20.55 4.16
CA VAL A 213 19.87 19.71 3.14
C VAL A 213 18.46 20.17 2.82
N ASN A 214 17.96 19.77 1.67
CA ASN A 214 16.55 19.97 1.33
C ASN A 214 15.64 19.12 2.25
N SER A 215 14.35 19.50 2.30
CA SER A 215 13.39 18.87 3.20
C SER A 215 13.23 17.37 2.97
N GLU A 216 13.28 16.92 1.74
CA GLU A 216 13.14 15.51 1.36
C GLU A 216 14.30 14.66 1.89
N ASN A 217 15.52 15.15 1.77
CA ASN A 217 16.70 14.48 2.32
C ASN A 217 16.73 14.53 3.84
N ALA A 218 16.23 15.62 4.45
CA ALA A 218 16.06 15.69 5.91
C ALA A 218 15.08 14.61 6.39
N VAL A 219 13.93 14.45 5.74
CA VAL A 219 12.95 13.40 6.05
C VAL A 219 13.58 12.01 5.99
N LYS A 220 14.34 11.69 4.93
CA LYS A 220 15.04 10.40 4.81
C LYS A 220 16.01 10.10 5.95
N ARG A 221 16.53 11.13 6.61
CA ARG A 221 17.47 10.97 7.73
C ARG A 221 16.77 10.85 9.08
N VAL A 222 15.52 11.34 9.17
CA VAL A 222 14.74 11.32 10.41
C VAL A 222 13.91 10.04 10.51
N VAL A 223 13.34 9.56 9.40
CA VAL A 223 12.53 8.34 9.30
C VAL A 223 13.41 7.11 9.21
#